data_53b3b930ba8163ef376afab52b785a8b
#
_entry.id   53b3b930ba8163ef376afab52b785a8b
#
_cell.length_a   1.000
_cell.length_b   1.000
_cell.length_c   1.000
_cell.angle_alpha   90.00
_cell.angle_beta   90.00
_cell.angle_gamma   90.00
#
_symmetry.space_group_name_H-M   'P 1'
#
loop_
_entity.id
_entity.type
_entity.pdbx_description
1 polymer ?
#
loop_
_entity_poly.entity_id
_entity_poly.type
_entity_poly.pdbx_seq_one_letter_code
_entity_poly.pdbx_strand_id
1 'polypeptide(L)'
;GNKCVCSRILPVEDMPFTPDGRPVDLVLNPLGVPSRMNIGQILEIHLSWACHMLGEEIKEAKTDPVKAKALEKRLREAGYDFDTYGMPESTESGVHIATPVFDGCRDEDLAATLAAAGLPVNAKSDLYDGRTGEKLDGQVTIGWKYMLKLHHLVDDKIHARSTGPYSLVTQQPLGGKAQFGGQRFGEMEVWALEAYGAAYTLQEILTVKSDDVIGRVKAYEK
;
A
#
# COMPACT_ATOMS: atom_id res chain seq x y z
N GLY A 1 -0.55 0.27 10.66
CA GLY A 1 -0.21 -0.18 9.53
C GLY A 1 -0.90 0.18 8.23
N ASN A 2 -0.09 0.41 7.25
CA ASN A 2 -0.50 0.73 5.87
C ASN A 2 -0.17 -0.39 4.88
N LYS A 3 -0.22 -1.66 5.32
CA LYS A 3 -0.05 -2.78 4.40
C LYS A 3 -1.35 -3.01 3.60
N CYS A 4 -1.17 -3.21 2.30
CA CYS A 4 -2.25 -3.44 1.34
C CYS A 4 -1.95 -4.67 0.49
N VAL A 5 -2.95 -5.08 -0.29
CA VAL A 5 -2.80 -6.11 -1.31
C VAL A 5 -2.96 -5.44 -2.67
N CYS A 6 -2.14 -5.83 -3.64
CA CYS A 6 -2.32 -5.41 -5.03
C CYS A 6 -3.60 -6.08 -5.57
N SER A 7 -4.63 -5.30 -5.82
CA SER A 7 -5.94 -5.80 -6.27
C SER A 7 -6.07 -5.84 -7.78
N ARG A 8 -5.38 -4.95 -8.48
CA ARG A 8 -5.45 -4.84 -9.94
C ARG A 8 -4.14 -4.29 -10.50
N ILE A 9 -3.74 -4.80 -11.66
CA ILE A 9 -2.63 -4.31 -12.45
C ILE A 9 -3.21 -3.79 -13.76
N LEU A 10 -2.88 -2.56 -14.09
CA LEU A 10 -3.33 -1.89 -15.32
C LEU A 10 -2.12 -1.55 -16.19
N PRO A 11 -2.29 -1.46 -17.52
CA PRO A 11 -1.29 -0.86 -18.39
C PRO A 11 -1.10 0.63 -18.08
N VAL A 12 0.05 1.18 -18.40
CA VAL A 12 0.41 2.56 -18.06
C VAL A 12 -0.55 3.57 -18.69
N GLU A 13 -1.05 3.26 -19.89
CA GLU A 13 -1.98 4.10 -20.65
C GLU A 13 -3.33 4.27 -19.95
N ASP A 14 -3.76 3.27 -19.18
CA ASP A 14 -5.03 3.29 -18.43
C ASP A 14 -4.92 3.96 -17.05
N MET A 15 -3.69 4.26 -16.61
CA MET A 15 -3.46 4.89 -15.32
C MET A 15 -3.81 6.38 -15.36
N PRO A 16 -4.32 6.94 -14.25
CA PRO A 16 -4.51 8.38 -14.14
C PRO A 16 -3.19 9.14 -14.36
N PHE A 17 -3.26 10.35 -14.90
CA PHE A 17 -2.08 11.16 -15.18
C PHE A 17 -2.26 12.61 -14.72
N THR A 18 -1.15 13.26 -14.44
CA THR A 18 -1.08 14.68 -14.06
C THR A 18 -1.29 15.59 -15.26
N PRO A 19 -1.56 16.91 -15.06
CA PRO A 19 -1.63 17.88 -16.15
C PRO A 19 -0.38 17.92 -17.04
N ASP A 20 0.78 17.55 -16.49
CA ASP A 20 2.06 17.49 -17.21
C ASP A 20 2.19 16.21 -18.07
N GLY A 21 1.18 15.34 -18.07
CA GLY A 21 1.18 14.08 -18.82
C GLY A 21 1.92 12.92 -18.14
N ARG A 22 2.37 13.08 -16.90
CA ARG A 22 3.05 12.02 -16.12
C ARG A 22 2.01 11.07 -15.52
N PRO A 23 2.01 9.78 -15.88
CA PRO A 23 1.11 8.80 -15.28
C PRO A 23 1.49 8.52 -13.82
N VAL A 24 0.50 8.16 -12.99
CA VAL A 24 0.76 7.67 -11.63
C VAL A 24 1.08 6.18 -11.67
N ASP A 25 2.03 5.75 -10.84
CA ASP A 25 2.46 4.34 -10.79
C ASP A 25 1.54 3.49 -9.90
N LEU A 26 0.91 4.12 -8.91
CA LEU A 26 0.12 3.42 -7.90
C LEU A 26 -1.07 4.26 -7.46
N VAL A 27 -2.23 3.63 -7.33
CA VAL A 27 -3.44 4.22 -6.74
C VAL A 27 -3.76 3.51 -5.44
N LEU A 28 -3.85 4.26 -4.35
CA LEU A 28 -4.20 3.75 -3.02
C LEU A 28 -5.66 4.07 -2.68
N ASN A 29 -6.35 3.11 -2.06
CA ASN A 29 -7.70 3.32 -1.58
C ASN A 29 -7.69 4.27 -0.37
N PRO A 30 -8.35 5.43 -0.43
CA PRO A 30 -8.39 6.40 0.66
C PRO A 30 -9.08 5.88 1.92
N LEU A 31 -10.00 4.93 1.80
CA LEU A 31 -10.70 4.32 2.95
C LEU A 31 -9.75 3.58 3.91
N GLY A 32 -8.57 3.20 3.45
CA GLY A 32 -7.56 2.56 4.28
C GLY A 32 -6.85 3.50 5.27
N VAL A 33 -7.05 4.81 5.18
CA VAL A 33 -6.38 5.81 6.03
C VAL A 33 -7.22 6.15 7.27
N PRO A 34 -8.48 6.62 7.18
CA PRO A 34 -9.24 7.07 8.34
C PRO A 34 -9.47 5.96 9.37
N SER A 35 -9.83 4.76 8.90
CA SER A 35 -10.12 3.62 9.78
C SER A 35 -8.89 3.11 10.54
N ARG A 36 -7.69 3.35 10.03
CA ARG A 36 -6.44 2.89 10.63
C ARG A 36 -5.64 3.99 11.32
N MET A 37 -6.10 5.23 11.26
CA MET A 37 -5.50 6.40 11.93
C MET A 37 -4.00 6.59 11.62
N ASN A 38 -3.55 6.15 10.44
CA ASN A 38 -2.15 6.25 10.01
C ASN A 38 -1.92 7.50 9.13
N ILE A 39 -2.25 8.67 9.66
CA ILE A 39 -2.19 9.96 8.94
C ILE A 39 -0.76 10.31 8.51
N GLY A 40 0.26 9.81 9.21
CA GLY A 40 1.67 10.02 8.85
C GLY A 40 2.01 9.67 7.41
N GLN A 41 1.32 8.70 6.79
CA GLN A 41 1.51 8.38 5.37
C GLN A 41 1.07 9.51 4.42
N ILE A 42 0.10 10.32 4.80
CA ILE A 42 -0.33 11.48 4.01
C ILE A 42 0.72 12.59 4.10
N LEU A 43 1.24 12.85 5.31
CA LEU A 43 2.32 13.82 5.51
C LEU A 43 3.60 13.40 4.78
N GLU A 44 3.92 12.09 4.76
CA GLU A 44 5.01 11.53 3.95
C GLU A 44 4.83 11.86 2.46
N ILE A 45 3.63 11.65 1.91
CA ILE A 45 3.34 11.91 0.51
C ILE A 45 3.47 13.41 0.19
N HIS A 46 2.98 14.29 1.06
CA HIS A 46 3.09 15.73 0.87
C HIS A 46 4.55 16.21 0.87
N LEU A 47 5.32 15.78 1.88
CA LEU A 47 6.72 16.17 2.01
C LEU A 47 7.56 15.63 0.86
N SER A 48 7.37 14.37 0.49
CA SER A 48 8.12 13.74 -0.61
C SER A 48 7.80 14.36 -1.97
N TRP A 49 6.56 14.83 -2.18
CA TRP A 49 6.24 15.59 -3.39
C TRP A 49 7.03 16.89 -3.47
N ALA A 50 7.06 17.66 -2.37
CA ALA A 50 7.85 18.87 -2.29
C ALA A 50 9.34 18.62 -2.51
N CYS A 51 9.89 17.57 -1.89
CA CYS A 51 11.30 17.19 -2.05
C CYS A 51 11.64 16.79 -3.48
N HIS A 52 10.74 16.10 -4.17
CA HIS A 52 10.94 15.72 -5.57
C HIS A 52 10.95 16.95 -6.49
N MET A 53 9.98 17.83 -6.35
CA MET A 53 9.88 19.05 -7.15
C MET A 53 11.09 19.98 -6.92
N LEU A 54 11.48 20.18 -5.66
CA LEU A 54 12.70 20.92 -5.34
C LEU A 54 13.94 20.28 -5.94
N GLY A 55 14.02 18.96 -5.96
CA GLY A 55 15.12 18.24 -6.59
C GLY A 55 15.20 18.46 -8.11
N GLU A 56 14.08 18.51 -8.81
CA GLU A 56 14.02 18.83 -10.23
C GLU A 56 14.45 20.28 -10.47
N GLU A 57 13.95 21.25 -9.70
CA GLU A 57 14.35 22.65 -9.79
C GLU A 57 15.85 22.86 -9.49
N ILE A 58 16.43 22.13 -8.54
CA ILE A 58 17.88 22.21 -8.24
C ILE A 58 18.70 21.69 -9.42
N LYS A 59 18.24 20.64 -10.11
CA LYS A 59 18.90 20.15 -11.32
C LYS A 59 18.91 21.20 -12.43
N GLU A 60 17.78 21.88 -12.63
CA GLU A 60 17.68 22.99 -13.58
C GLU A 60 18.53 24.19 -13.16
N ALA A 61 18.55 24.51 -11.87
CA ALA A 61 19.32 25.62 -11.31
C ALA A 61 20.85 25.45 -11.49
N LYS A 62 21.34 24.21 -11.58
CA LYS A 62 22.77 23.95 -11.89
C LYS A 62 23.19 24.45 -13.27
N THR A 63 22.24 24.53 -14.19
CA THR A 63 22.51 25.01 -15.57
C THR A 63 22.15 26.47 -15.78
N ASP A 64 21.27 27.04 -14.94
CA ASP A 64 20.77 28.41 -15.06
C ASP A 64 21.02 29.24 -13.79
N PRO A 65 21.96 30.19 -13.78
CA PRO A 65 22.28 30.99 -12.59
C PRO A 65 21.14 31.93 -12.14
N VAL A 66 20.18 32.25 -13.02
CA VAL A 66 19.03 33.09 -12.66
C VAL A 66 18.05 32.26 -11.82
N LYS A 67 17.76 31.03 -12.26
CA LYS A 67 16.93 30.08 -11.52
C LYS A 67 17.57 29.72 -10.19
N ALA A 68 18.89 29.56 -10.14
CA ALA A 68 19.62 29.27 -8.89
C ALA A 68 19.39 30.34 -7.81
N LYS A 69 19.51 31.64 -8.17
CA LYS A 69 19.28 32.75 -7.24
C LYS A 69 17.81 32.84 -6.76
N ALA A 70 16.87 32.60 -7.67
CA ALA A 70 15.45 32.62 -7.34
C ALA A 70 15.09 31.48 -6.37
N LEU A 71 15.64 30.29 -6.61
CA LEU A 71 15.47 29.12 -5.75
C LEU A 71 16.11 29.34 -4.36
N GLU A 72 17.36 29.85 -4.33
CA GLU A 72 18.05 30.19 -3.07
C GLU A 72 17.22 31.15 -2.21
N LYS A 73 16.65 32.19 -2.83
CA LYS A 73 15.79 33.14 -2.11
C LYS A 73 14.58 32.44 -1.47
N ARG A 74 13.87 31.61 -2.23
CA ARG A 74 12.68 30.86 -1.74
C ARG A 74 13.04 29.90 -0.61
N LEU A 75 14.17 29.18 -0.72
CA LEU A 75 14.63 28.26 0.30
C LEU A 75 15.06 28.97 1.58
N ARG A 76 15.72 30.14 1.47
CA ARG A 76 16.02 30.99 2.65
C ARG A 76 14.75 31.50 3.35
N GLU A 77 13.74 31.90 2.59
CA GLU A 77 12.43 32.30 3.12
C GLU A 77 11.71 31.12 3.82
N ALA A 78 11.93 29.89 3.36
CA ALA A 78 11.45 28.67 4.00
C ALA A 78 12.29 28.22 5.22
N GLY A 79 13.34 28.95 5.59
CA GLY A 79 14.17 28.67 6.77
C GLY A 79 15.38 27.77 6.51
N TYR A 80 15.74 27.51 5.25
CA TYR A 80 16.94 26.73 4.93
C TYR A 80 18.22 27.56 5.13
N ASP A 81 19.15 27.01 5.89
CA ASP A 81 20.43 27.66 6.19
C ASP A 81 21.50 27.33 5.13
N PHE A 82 21.61 28.21 4.15
CA PHE A 82 22.62 28.11 3.10
C PHE A 82 24.04 28.36 3.57
N ASP A 83 24.22 29.12 4.63
CA ASP A 83 25.55 29.52 5.10
C ASP A 83 26.26 28.35 5.75
N THR A 84 25.47 27.42 6.37
CA THR A 84 25.98 26.21 6.98
C THR A 84 26.05 25.05 6.01
N TYR A 85 25.03 24.86 5.16
CA TYR A 85 24.85 23.63 4.38
C TYR A 85 25.08 23.79 2.86
N GLY A 86 25.14 25.05 2.37
CA GLY A 86 25.24 25.31 0.92
C GLY A 86 23.97 24.92 0.15
N MET A 87 24.09 24.80 -1.17
CA MET A 87 22.98 24.33 -2.02
C MET A 87 22.69 22.84 -1.78
N PRO A 88 21.44 22.47 -1.53
CA PRO A 88 21.10 21.05 -1.30
C PRO A 88 21.48 20.19 -2.52
N GLU A 89 21.97 18.99 -2.26
CA GLU A 89 22.25 18.03 -3.31
C GLU A 89 20.96 17.39 -3.83
N SER A 90 20.76 17.42 -5.13
CA SER A 90 19.67 16.74 -5.81
C SER A 90 20.13 15.37 -6.29
N THR A 91 19.40 14.34 -5.91
CA THR A 91 19.54 12.97 -6.44
C THR A 91 18.49 12.70 -7.53
N GLU A 92 18.46 11.49 -8.08
CA GLU A 92 17.43 11.09 -9.05
C GLU A 92 16.02 11.14 -8.46
N SER A 93 15.89 10.86 -7.16
CA SER A 93 14.61 10.84 -6.45
C SER A 93 14.20 12.18 -5.82
N GLY A 94 15.04 13.22 -5.88
CA GLY A 94 14.78 14.51 -5.28
C GLY A 94 15.79 14.90 -4.21
N VAL A 95 15.40 15.76 -3.27
CA VAL A 95 16.21 16.17 -2.11
C VAL A 95 15.97 15.19 -0.95
N HIS A 96 17.04 14.77 -0.28
CA HIS A 96 16.93 13.95 0.93
C HIS A 96 16.70 14.84 2.16
N ILE A 97 15.71 14.46 2.96
CA ILE A 97 15.39 15.11 4.24
C ILE A 97 15.54 14.08 5.37
N ALA A 98 16.16 14.50 6.47
CA ALA A 98 16.23 13.68 7.68
C ALA A 98 14.98 13.93 8.54
N THR A 99 14.21 12.89 8.78
CA THR A 99 13.04 12.91 9.67
C THR A 99 13.18 11.80 10.73
N PRO A 100 13.98 12.01 11.78
CA PRO A 100 14.15 11.02 12.84
C PRO A 100 12.83 10.67 13.52
N VAL A 101 12.76 9.47 14.10
CA VAL A 101 11.60 9.04 14.89
C VAL A 101 11.43 9.96 16.09
N PHE A 102 10.21 10.46 16.32
CA PHE A 102 9.84 11.44 17.35
C PHE A 102 10.38 12.87 17.17
N ASP A 103 11.11 13.14 16.07
CA ASP A 103 11.55 14.48 15.70
C ASP A 103 11.33 14.66 14.18
N GLY A 104 10.09 14.48 13.77
CA GLY A 104 9.67 14.59 12.37
C GLY A 104 9.43 16.03 11.95
N CYS A 105 9.06 16.20 10.67
CA CYS A 105 8.70 17.49 10.11
C CYS A 105 7.44 18.05 10.80
N ARG A 106 7.49 19.30 11.23
CA ARG A 106 6.33 20.01 11.81
C ARG A 106 5.40 20.48 10.69
N ASP A 107 4.14 20.72 11.03
CA ASP A 107 3.14 21.19 10.05
C ASP A 107 3.53 22.53 9.41
N GLU A 108 4.15 23.43 10.19
CA GLU A 108 4.65 24.71 9.71
C GLU A 108 5.80 24.55 8.71
N ASP A 109 6.76 23.65 9.01
CA ASP A 109 7.90 23.35 8.15
C ASP A 109 7.45 22.66 6.86
N LEU A 110 6.44 21.78 6.95
CA LEU A 110 5.84 21.14 5.79
C LEU A 110 5.16 22.17 4.87
N ALA A 111 4.38 23.10 5.43
CA ALA A 111 3.74 24.15 4.67
C ALA A 111 4.75 25.07 3.99
N ALA A 112 5.84 25.46 4.70
CA ALA A 112 6.92 26.24 4.15
C ALA A 112 7.66 25.52 3.01
N THR A 113 7.90 24.21 3.17
CA THR A 113 8.57 23.39 2.13
C THR A 113 7.70 23.24 0.87
N LEU A 114 6.38 23.03 1.04
CA LEU A 114 5.44 23.01 -0.09
C LEU A 114 5.40 24.34 -0.83
N ALA A 115 5.36 25.45 -0.10
CA ALA A 115 5.39 26.79 -0.69
C ALA A 115 6.71 27.05 -1.41
N ALA A 116 7.85 26.65 -0.86
CA ALA A 116 9.16 26.74 -1.50
C ALA A 116 9.24 25.95 -2.80
N ALA A 117 8.57 24.79 -2.87
CA ALA A 117 8.45 23.98 -4.08
C ALA A 117 7.38 24.49 -5.08
N GLY A 118 6.70 25.62 -4.78
CA GLY A 118 5.64 26.15 -5.64
C GLY A 118 4.36 25.29 -5.67
N LEU A 119 4.18 24.43 -4.67
CA LEU A 119 3.04 23.55 -4.58
C LEU A 119 1.93 24.15 -3.70
N PRO A 120 0.66 23.77 -3.93
CA PRO A 120 -0.43 24.20 -3.06
C PRO A 120 -0.27 23.59 -1.66
N VAL A 121 -0.65 24.34 -0.63
CA VAL A 121 -0.53 23.92 0.78
C VAL A 121 -1.33 22.65 1.09
N ASN A 122 -2.43 22.41 0.35
CA ASN A 122 -3.23 21.19 0.48
C ASN A 122 -2.59 19.96 -0.20
N ALA A 123 -1.46 20.12 -0.90
CA ALA A 123 -0.74 19.08 -1.64
C ALA A 123 -1.66 18.21 -2.51
N LYS A 124 -2.62 18.85 -3.18
CA LYS A 124 -3.54 18.20 -4.11
C LYS A 124 -3.33 18.72 -5.52
N SER A 125 -3.54 17.84 -6.50
CA SER A 125 -3.48 18.17 -7.92
C SER A 125 -4.71 17.69 -8.65
N ASP A 126 -4.95 18.29 -9.80
CA ASP A 126 -5.90 17.77 -10.76
C ASP A 126 -5.32 16.53 -11.45
N LEU A 127 -6.11 15.51 -11.64
CA LEU A 127 -5.74 14.31 -12.38
C LEU A 127 -6.75 14.05 -13.49
N TYR A 128 -6.30 13.34 -14.51
CA TYR A 128 -7.08 12.92 -15.66
C TYR A 128 -7.15 11.40 -15.72
N ASP A 129 -8.29 10.85 -16.12
CA ASP A 129 -8.44 9.40 -16.33
C ASP A 129 -7.67 8.97 -17.59
N GLY A 130 -6.80 7.97 -17.46
CA GLY A 130 -6.00 7.47 -18.58
C GLY A 130 -6.83 6.89 -19.72
N ARG A 131 -8.03 6.37 -19.45
CA ARG A 131 -8.88 5.75 -20.46
C ARG A 131 -9.78 6.72 -21.20
N THR A 132 -10.34 7.70 -20.50
CA THR A 132 -11.29 8.67 -21.08
C THR A 132 -10.61 9.99 -21.44
N GLY A 133 -9.49 10.31 -20.80
CA GLY A 133 -8.83 11.61 -20.90
C GLY A 133 -9.59 12.73 -20.18
N GLU A 134 -10.67 12.42 -19.48
CA GLU A 134 -11.47 13.40 -18.75
C GLU A 134 -10.83 13.73 -17.40
N LYS A 135 -11.00 14.97 -16.98
CA LYS A 135 -10.57 15.42 -15.66
C LYS A 135 -11.41 14.74 -14.58
N LEU A 136 -10.75 14.23 -13.53
CA LEU A 136 -11.45 13.66 -12.38
C LEU A 136 -12.19 14.74 -11.59
N ASP A 137 -13.33 14.39 -11.00
CA ASP A 137 -14.07 15.26 -10.11
C ASP A 137 -13.30 15.55 -8.84
N GLY A 138 -12.87 16.80 -8.68
CA GLY A 138 -12.11 17.25 -7.52
C GLY A 138 -10.60 17.00 -7.61
N GLN A 139 -9.89 17.58 -6.65
CA GLN A 139 -8.45 17.47 -6.53
C GLN A 139 -8.05 16.24 -5.72
N VAL A 140 -7.00 15.55 -6.15
CA VAL A 140 -6.50 14.31 -5.56
C VAL A 140 -5.15 14.55 -4.89
N THR A 141 -4.93 13.96 -3.72
CA THR A 141 -3.62 13.94 -3.06
C THR A 141 -2.67 13.07 -3.87
N ILE A 142 -1.55 13.65 -4.29
CA ILE A 142 -0.53 13.01 -5.10
C ILE A 142 0.85 13.26 -4.49
N GLY A 143 1.80 12.38 -4.75
CA GLY A 143 3.19 12.53 -4.33
C GLY A 143 3.93 11.20 -4.39
N TRP A 144 5.12 11.16 -3.85
CA TRP A 144 5.97 9.98 -3.80
C TRP A 144 5.79 9.27 -2.45
N LYS A 145 5.86 7.95 -2.48
CA LYS A 145 5.76 7.14 -1.29
C LYS A 145 6.78 6.02 -1.30
N TYR A 146 7.42 5.79 -0.16
CA TYR A 146 8.31 4.65 0.02
C TYR A 146 7.48 3.35 0.17
N MET A 147 7.68 2.41 -0.74
CA MET A 147 6.93 1.17 -0.81
C MET A 147 7.85 -0.04 -0.64
N LEU A 148 7.39 -1.01 0.13
CA LEU A 148 8.08 -2.28 0.35
C LEU A 148 7.21 -3.46 -0.11
N LYS A 149 7.81 -4.41 -0.81
CA LYS A 149 7.21 -5.72 -1.03
C LYS A 149 7.46 -6.58 0.20
N LEU A 150 6.39 -6.98 0.89
CA LEU A 150 6.49 -7.84 2.07
C LEU A 150 6.54 -9.32 1.66
N HIS A 151 7.23 -10.14 2.44
CA HIS A 151 7.31 -11.61 2.22
C HIS A 151 6.04 -12.35 2.65
N HIS A 152 4.90 -11.69 2.55
CA HIS A 152 3.57 -12.28 2.76
C HIS A 152 2.91 -12.58 1.42
N LEU A 153 3.60 -13.36 0.59
CA LEU A 153 3.17 -13.70 -0.76
C LEU A 153 2.02 -14.72 -0.72
N VAL A 154 1.07 -14.57 -1.65
CA VAL A 154 -0.09 -15.44 -1.75
C VAL A 154 0.31 -16.89 -2.04
N ASP A 155 1.33 -17.12 -2.87
CA ASP A 155 1.80 -18.44 -3.25
C ASP A 155 2.29 -19.27 -2.06
N ASP A 156 2.88 -18.60 -1.06
CA ASP A 156 3.32 -19.25 0.18
C ASP A 156 2.16 -19.59 1.11
N LYS A 157 1.01 -18.94 0.94
CA LYS A 157 -0.15 -19.06 1.84
C LYS A 157 -1.31 -19.82 1.23
N ILE A 158 -1.44 -19.84 -0.08
CA ILE A 158 -2.49 -20.57 -0.76
C ILE A 158 -2.36 -22.06 -0.45
N HIS A 159 -3.46 -22.66 -0.02
CA HIS A 159 -3.49 -24.07 0.36
C HIS A 159 -4.88 -24.64 0.08
N ALA A 160 -4.90 -25.83 -0.51
CA ALA A 160 -6.11 -26.63 -0.73
C ALA A 160 -5.79 -28.09 -0.44
N ARG A 161 -6.83 -28.84 -0.07
CA ARG A 161 -6.73 -30.26 0.20
C ARG A 161 -8.00 -30.97 -0.29
N SER A 162 -7.83 -32.08 -1.00
CA SER A 162 -8.88 -33.05 -1.23
C SER A 162 -8.69 -34.27 -0.32
N THR A 163 -7.61 -34.99 -0.48
CA THR A 163 -7.16 -36.12 0.33
C THR A 163 -5.74 -35.87 0.81
N GLY A 164 -5.37 -36.44 1.96
CA GLY A 164 -4.03 -36.25 2.50
C GLY A 164 -3.83 -37.05 3.79
N PRO A 165 -2.73 -36.81 4.51
CA PRO A 165 -2.40 -37.56 5.72
C PRO A 165 -3.37 -37.28 6.88
N TYR A 166 -3.60 -38.29 7.70
CA TYR A 166 -4.41 -38.25 8.88
C TYR A 166 -3.59 -38.57 10.13
N SER A 167 -4.00 -38.06 11.27
CA SER A 167 -3.41 -38.40 12.55
C SER A 167 -3.64 -39.89 12.87
N LEU A 168 -2.61 -40.56 13.34
CA LEU A 168 -2.71 -42.00 13.73
C LEU A 168 -3.65 -42.23 14.91
N VAL A 169 -3.70 -41.30 15.85
CA VAL A 169 -4.48 -41.43 17.08
C VAL A 169 -5.93 -41.02 16.88
N THR A 170 -6.14 -39.81 16.35
CA THR A 170 -7.50 -39.25 16.25
C THR A 170 -8.17 -39.53 14.91
N GLN A 171 -7.46 -40.04 13.93
CA GLN A 171 -7.93 -40.23 12.54
C GLN A 171 -8.52 -39.00 11.88
N GLN A 172 -8.18 -37.81 12.40
CA GLN A 172 -8.56 -36.54 11.84
C GLN A 172 -7.50 -36.05 10.86
N PRO A 173 -7.85 -35.20 9.87
CA PRO A 173 -6.86 -34.56 8.99
C PRO A 173 -5.81 -33.79 9.80
N LEU A 174 -4.55 -33.88 9.41
CA LEU A 174 -3.49 -33.05 10.00
C LEU A 174 -3.75 -31.58 9.73
N GLY A 175 -3.17 -30.68 10.52
CA GLY A 175 -3.22 -29.24 10.35
C GLY A 175 -1.98 -28.69 9.63
N GLY A 176 -2.13 -27.51 9.00
CA GLY A 176 -1.03 -26.76 8.41
C GLY A 176 -0.70 -27.11 6.95
N LYS A 177 -0.24 -26.10 6.20
CA LYS A 177 0.12 -26.21 4.79
C LYS A 177 1.29 -27.18 4.55
N ALA A 178 2.30 -27.15 5.42
CA ALA A 178 3.50 -27.97 5.28
C ALA A 178 3.22 -29.50 5.35
N GLN A 179 2.15 -29.88 6.08
CA GLN A 179 1.74 -31.27 6.24
C GLN A 179 0.61 -31.65 5.29
N PHE A 180 0.30 -30.83 4.32
CA PHE A 180 -0.86 -31.00 3.44
C PHE A 180 -2.15 -31.22 4.23
N GLY A 181 -2.32 -30.41 5.29
CA GLY A 181 -3.41 -30.54 6.25
C GLY A 181 -4.71 -29.89 5.79
N GLY A 182 -5.79 -30.17 6.54
CA GLY A 182 -7.10 -29.57 6.34
C GLY A 182 -7.28 -28.25 7.10
N GLN A 183 -8.32 -27.52 6.74
CA GLN A 183 -8.74 -26.33 7.46
C GLN A 183 -9.45 -26.72 8.76
N ARG A 184 -9.23 -25.96 9.82
CA ARG A 184 -9.96 -26.13 11.07
C ARG A 184 -11.38 -25.58 10.92
N PHE A 185 -12.38 -26.43 11.13
CA PHE A 185 -13.77 -26.04 11.26
C PHE A 185 -14.10 -25.86 12.75
N GLY A 186 -14.07 -24.64 13.23
CA GLY A 186 -14.22 -24.32 14.64
C GLY A 186 -15.67 -24.30 15.11
N GLU A 187 -15.87 -24.03 16.38
CA GLU A 187 -17.17 -23.96 17.02
C GLU A 187 -18.08 -22.89 16.42
N MET A 188 -17.52 -21.73 16.11
CA MET A 188 -18.29 -20.61 15.51
C MET A 188 -18.78 -20.94 14.10
N GLU A 189 -18.01 -21.67 13.30
CA GLU A 189 -18.38 -22.14 11.96
C GLU A 189 -19.50 -23.19 12.04
N VAL A 190 -19.51 -24.05 13.09
CA VAL A 190 -20.60 -24.97 13.37
C VAL A 190 -21.88 -24.19 13.65
N TRP A 191 -21.83 -23.15 14.48
CA TRP A 191 -23.00 -22.32 14.77
C TRP A 191 -23.58 -21.65 13.51
N ALA A 192 -22.72 -21.24 12.58
CA ALA A 192 -23.18 -20.68 11.33
C ALA A 192 -23.99 -21.68 10.49
N LEU A 193 -23.54 -22.94 10.40
CA LEU A 193 -24.29 -24.00 9.69
C LEU A 193 -25.59 -24.36 10.41
N GLU A 194 -25.59 -24.37 11.73
CA GLU A 194 -26.81 -24.57 12.53
C GLU A 194 -27.83 -23.46 12.27
N ALA A 195 -27.40 -22.22 12.23
CA ALA A 195 -28.25 -21.07 11.94
C ALA A 195 -28.90 -21.14 10.55
N TYR A 196 -28.17 -21.67 9.55
CA TYR A 196 -28.71 -21.92 8.20
C TYR A 196 -29.57 -23.18 8.12
N GLY A 197 -29.61 -24.04 9.15
CA GLY A 197 -30.30 -25.31 9.10
C GLY A 197 -29.67 -26.34 8.15
N ALA A 198 -28.39 -26.20 7.83
CA ALA A 198 -27.66 -27.03 6.88
C ALA A 198 -27.16 -28.33 7.53
N ALA A 199 -28.08 -29.17 8.00
CA ALA A 199 -27.78 -30.36 8.80
C ALA A 199 -26.94 -31.40 8.04
N TYR A 200 -27.24 -31.67 6.77
CA TYR A 200 -26.49 -32.64 5.97
C TYR A 200 -25.06 -32.19 5.71
N THR A 201 -24.84 -30.89 5.42
CA THR A 201 -23.49 -30.33 5.24
C THR A 201 -22.70 -30.44 6.53
N LEU A 202 -23.30 -30.12 7.67
CA LEU A 202 -22.67 -30.25 8.98
C LEU A 202 -22.32 -31.72 9.29
N GLN A 203 -23.22 -32.64 9.02
CA GLN A 203 -22.98 -34.08 9.20
C GLN A 203 -21.78 -34.54 8.31
N GLU A 204 -21.70 -34.14 7.06
CA GLU A 204 -20.60 -34.48 6.18
C GLU A 204 -19.26 -33.97 6.71
N ILE A 205 -19.21 -32.72 7.18
CA ILE A 205 -17.99 -32.10 7.72
C ILE A 205 -17.53 -32.83 9.00
N LEU A 206 -18.44 -33.22 9.86
CA LEU A 206 -18.13 -33.88 11.15
C LEU A 206 -17.80 -35.37 11.02
N THR A 207 -18.21 -36.04 9.95
CA THR A 207 -18.05 -37.50 9.76
C THR A 207 -17.05 -37.82 8.65
N VAL A 208 -17.49 -37.87 7.42
CA VAL A 208 -16.68 -38.32 6.27
C VAL A 208 -15.44 -37.45 6.05
N LYS A 209 -15.54 -36.16 6.27
CA LYS A 209 -14.42 -35.21 6.15
C LYS A 209 -13.53 -35.11 7.40
N SER A 210 -13.89 -35.77 8.47
CA SER A 210 -13.17 -35.76 9.76
C SER A 210 -12.57 -37.12 10.08
N ASP A 211 -13.21 -37.88 10.95
CA ASP A 211 -12.67 -39.07 11.60
C ASP A 211 -13.33 -40.40 11.22
N ASP A 212 -14.37 -40.39 10.40
CA ASP A 212 -15.07 -41.61 9.95
C ASP A 212 -14.25 -42.33 8.87
N VAL A 213 -13.46 -43.34 9.32
CA VAL A 213 -12.64 -44.18 8.46
C VAL A 213 -13.47 -45.00 7.46
N ILE A 214 -14.57 -45.56 7.93
CA ILE A 214 -15.44 -46.45 7.11
C ILE A 214 -16.16 -45.62 6.05
N GLY A 215 -16.68 -44.45 6.42
CA GLY A 215 -17.32 -43.51 5.51
C GLY A 215 -16.38 -42.99 4.43
N ARG A 216 -15.11 -42.72 4.78
CA ARG A 216 -14.08 -42.33 3.82
C ARG A 216 -13.80 -43.37 2.77
N VAL A 217 -13.60 -44.62 3.18
CA VAL A 217 -13.37 -45.75 2.23
C VAL A 217 -14.52 -45.87 1.27
N LYS A 218 -15.76 -45.89 1.76
CA LYS A 218 -16.97 -45.97 0.93
C LYS A 218 -17.12 -44.79 -0.04
N ALA A 219 -16.66 -43.60 0.37
CA ALA A 219 -16.70 -42.42 -0.49
C ALA A 219 -15.65 -42.46 -1.63
N TYR A 220 -14.51 -43.14 -1.42
CA TYR A 220 -13.47 -43.32 -2.43
C TYR A 220 -13.75 -44.49 -3.39
N GLU A 221 -14.55 -45.47 -2.99
CA GLU A 221 -14.93 -46.60 -3.82
C GLU A 221 -16.05 -46.28 -4.84
N LYS A 222 -16.71 -45.13 -4.70
CA LYS A 222 -17.72 -44.61 -5.64
C LYS A 222 -17.10 -43.82 -6.79
#